data_99b70037fad7dee306c4971625cec04c
#
_entry.id   99b70037fad7dee306c4971625cec04c
#
_cell.length_a   1.000
_cell.length_b   1.000
_cell.length_c   1.000
_cell.angle_alpha   90.00
_cell.angle_beta   90.00
_cell.angle_gamma   90.00
#
_symmetry.space_group_name_H-M   'P 1'
#
loop_
_entity.id
_entity.type
_entity.pdbx_description
1 polymer ?
#
loop_
_entity_poly.entity_id
_entity_poly.type
_entity_poly.pdbx_seq_one_letter_code
_entity_poly.pdbx_strand_id
1 'polypeptide(L)'
;MKKHILEIDGIQKKYNDRVILSDVYLKCETSQIIGLLGRNGSGKSTLLKIVSGIVSAPNKCIRIDSISKNNENNLLNEVSYLSQEQIIPNHLSVKRTVALSIDKQKIAFFNNDQFIAPILDKQISHLSSGELRYLEIKIVLSNSSKFVLLDEPYNGLSPLMVDIVNEMIKENSDKKGIIITDHNYKNVIKISSQIVLIKEGKTHYIRNNAELVEKGYLVDLGSL
;
A
#
# COMPACT_ATOMS: atom_id res chain seq x y z
N MET A 1 -2.75 -3.56 22.53
CA MET A 1 -3.66 -3.58 21.34
C MET A 1 -3.84 -5.01 20.86
N LYS A 2 -5.00 -5.34 20.29
CA LYS A 2 -5.23 -6.65 19.69
C LYS A 2 -4.43 -6.72 18.37
N LYS A 3 -3.57 -7.73 18.23
CA LYS A 3 -2.86 -7.99 16.99
C LYS A 3 -3.84 -8.59 15.97
N HIS A 4 -3.84 -8.04 14.77
CA HIS A 4 -4.56 -8.58 13.62
C HIS A 4 -3.57 -9.18 12.63
N ILE A 5 -3.98 -10.22 11.93
CA ILE A 5 -3.15 -10.97 10.98
C ILE A 5 -3.89 -11.05 9.65
N LEU A 6 -3.25 -10.56 8.59
CA LEU A 6 -3.65 -10.79 7.20
C LEU A 6 -2.79 -11.90 6.62
N GLU A 7 -3.42 -12.95 6.15
CA GLU A 7 -2.78 -14.06 5.45
C GLU A 7 -3.34 -14.14 4.03
N ILE A 8 -2.43 -14.22 3.08
CA ILE A 8 -2.68 -14.31 1.64
C ILE A 8 -1.99 -15.57 1.17
N ASP A 9 -2.75 -16.51 0.61
CA ASP A 9 -2.23 -17.83 0.23
C ASP A 9 -2.85 -18.30 -1.09
N GLY A 10 -2.05 -19.01 -1.90
CA GLY A 10 -2.50 -19.70 -3.09
C GLY A 10 -3.07 -18.81 -4.18
N ILE A 11 -2.72 -17.51 -4.22
CA ILE A 11 -3.23 -16.62 -5.27
C ILE A 11 -2.63 -17.02 -6.61
N GLN A 12 -3.54 -17.27 -7.56
CA GLN A 12 -3.21 -17.50 -8.97
C GLN A 12 -3.95 -16.49 -9.85
N LYS A 13 -3.23 -15.86 -10.77
CA LYS A 13 -3.81 -14.93 -11.74
C LYS A 13 -3.13 -15.03 -13.09
N LYS A 14 -3.96 -15.12 -14.12
CA LYS A 14 -3.54 -15.04 -15.53
C LYS A 14 -4.26 -13.87 -16.20
N TYR A 15 -3.59 -13.23 -17.13
CA TYR A 15 -4.21 -12.35 -18.11
C TYR A 15 -3.93 -12.95 -19.49
N ASN A 16 -4.99 -13.31 -20.19
CA ASN A 16 -4.91 -14.16 -21.38
C ASN A 16 -4.08 -15.42 -21.07
N ASP A 17 -3.06 -15.72 -21.85
CA ASP A 17 -2.19 -16.89 -21.65
C ASP A 17 -0.99 -16.64 -20.73
N ARG A 18 -0.80 -15.39 -20.27
CA ARG A 18 0.34 -15.04 -19.41
C ARG A 18 -0.01 -15.22 -17.94
N VAL A 19 0.72 -16.09 -17.26
CA VAL A 19 0.67 -16.23 -15.80
C VAL A 19 1.38 -15.04 -15.17
N ILE A 20 0.67 -14.31 -14.30
CA ILE A 20 1.20 -13.16 -13.56
C ILE A 20 1.52 -13.58 -12.12
N LEU A 21 0.61 -14.32 -11.49
CA LEU A 21 0.80 -14.86 -10.15
C LEU A 21 0.49 -16.35 -10.19
N SER A 22 1.34 -17.18 -9.62
CA SER A 22 1.26 -18.66 -9.68
C SER A 22 1.21 -19.31 -8.30
N ASP A 23 1.97 -18.76 -7.34
CA ASP A 23 2.07 -19.32 -6.00
C ASP A 23 2.50 -18.18 -5.05
N VAL A 24 1.52 -17.46 -4.53
CA VAL A 24 1.74 -16.31 -3.65
C VAL A 24 1.38 -16.70 -2.24
N TYR A 25 2.34 -16.55 -1.35
CA TYR A 25 2.13 -16.55 0.09
C TYR A 25 2.67 -15.26 0.70
N LEU A 26 1.83 -14.52 1.44
CA LEU A 26 2.24 -13.33 2.16
C LEU A 26 1.45 -13.22 3.46
N LYS A 27 2.16 -12.94 4.56
CA LYS A 27 1.57 -12.68 5.87
C LYS A 27 1.98 -11.30 6.33
N CYS A 28 1.02 -10.51 6.83
CA CYS A 28 1.24 -9.20 7.41
C CYS A 28 0.52 -9.12 8.75
N GLU A 29 1.19 -8.67 9.78
CA GLU A 29 0.62 -8.46 11.11
C GLU A 29 0.51 -6.97 11.42
N THR A 30 -0.38 -6.60 12.33
CA THR A 30 -0.38 -5.25 12.93
C THR A 30 1.02 -4.93 13.47
N SER A 31 1.46 -3.70 13.33
CA SER A 31 2.81 -3.20 13.66
C SER A 31 3.91 -3.70 12.73
N GLN A 32 3.54 -4.21 11.55
CA GLN A 32 4.49 -4.56 10.50
C GLN A 32 4.32 -3.69 9.26
N ILE A 33 5.45 -3.35 8.63
CA ILE A 33 5.51 -2.78 7.29
C ILE A 33 6.19 -3.80 6.40
N ILE A 34 5.44 -4.39 5.46
CA ILE A 34 5.96 -5.33 4.47
C ILE A 34 6.31 -4.57 3.19
N GLY A 35 7.58 -4.55 2.83
CA GLY A 35 8.05 -4.04 1.54
C GLY A 35 7.89 -5.11 0.46
N LEU A 36 6.97 -4.87 -0.48
CA LEU A 36 6.72 -5.77 -1.60
C LEU A 36 7.54 -5.32 -2.81
N LEU A 37 8.64 -5.99 -3.09
CA LEU A 37 9.54 -5.69 -4.19
C LEU A 37 9.29 -6.61 -5.40
N GLY A 38 9.77 -6.20 -6.56
CA GLY A 38 9.70 -6.97 -7.80
C GLY A 38 9.86 -6.06 -9.02
N ARG A 39 10.33 -6.61 -10.13
CA ARG A 39 10.49 -5.87 -11.38
C ARG A 39 9.15 -5.37 -11.92
N ASN A 40 9.18 -4.44 -12.88
CA ASN A 40 7.97 -3.99 -13.56
C ASN A 40 7.27 -5.17 -14.23
N GLY A 41 5.93 -5.24 -14.08
CA GLY A 41 5.14 -6.35 -14.60
C GLY A 41 5.25 -7.66 -13.82
N SER A 42 5.91 -7.69 -12.64
CA SER A 42 6.00 -8.90 -11.81
C SER A 42 4.71 -9.27 -11.09
N GLY A 43 3.69 -8.39 -11.08
CA GLY A 43 2.39 -8.65 -10.47
C GLY A 43 2.14 -7.98 -9.12
N LYS A 44 2.99 -7.04 -8.66
CA LYS A 44 2.81 -6.32 -7.38
C LYS A 44 1.44 -5.66 -7.26
N SER A 45 1.12 -4.74 -8.18
CA SER A 45 -0.17 -4.04 -8.21
C SER A 45 -1.34 -5.00 -8.42
N THR A 46 -1.15 -6.05 -9.22
CA THR A 46 -2.17 -7.10 -9.40
C THR A 46 -2.46 -7.81 -8.07
N LEU A 47 -1.41 -8.16 -7.32
CA LEU A 47 -1.56 -8.77 -6.00
C LEU A 47 -2.31 -7.83 -5.04
N LEU A 48 -1.90 -6.56 -4.95
CA LEU A 48 -2.55 -5.58 -4.08
C LEU A 48 -4.02 -5.36 -4.46
N LYS A 49 -4.34 -5.28 -5.76
CA LYS A 49 -5.73 -5.17 -6.26
C LYS A 49 -6.58 -6.42 -5.95
N ILE A 50 -5.98 -7.62 -5.96
CA ILE A 50 -6.70 -8.85 -5.56
C ILE A 50 -6.97 -8.85 -4.06
N VAL A 51 -5.98 -8.47 -3.24
CA VAL A 51 -6.09 -8.42 -1.78
C VAL A 51 -7.07 -7.34 -1.33
N SER A 52 -7.19 -6.23 -2.07
CA SER A 52 -8.19 -5.19 -1.80
C SER A 52 -9.60 -5.51 -2.33
N GLY A 53 -9.77 -6.61 -3.06
CA GLY A 53 -11.07 -7.01 -3.63
C GLY A 53 -11.43 -6.30 -4.95
N ILE A 54 -10.53 -5.47 -5.52
CA ILE A 54 -10.78 -4.75 -6.78
C ILE A 54 -10.69 -5.69 -7.98
N VAL A 55 -9.80 -6.67 -7.92
CA VAL A 55 -9.59 -7.65 -9.00
C VAL A 55 -9.86 -9.04 -8.47
N SER A 56 -10.71 -9.80 -9.16
CA SER A 56 -10.96 -11.19 -8.81
C SER A 56 -9.81 -12.11 -9.25
N ALA A 57 -9.63 -13.20 -8.52
CA ALA A 57 -8.72 -14.27 -8.87
C ALA A 57 -9.45 -15.62 -8.74
N PRO A 58 -9.25 -16.56 -9.69
CA PRO A 58 -9.95 -17.85 -9.66
C PRO A 58 -9.55 -18.69 -8.43
N ASN A 59 -8.28 -18.60 -8.03
CA ASN A 59 -7.77 -19.23 -6.83
C ASN A 59 -7.20 -18.14 -5.93
N LYS A 60 -7.78 -18.02 -4.73
CA LYS A 60 -7.30 -17.12 -3.67
C LYS A 60 -7.76 -17.62 -2.32
N CYS A 61 -6.89 -17.57 -1.34
CA CYS A 61 -7.24 -17.73 0.06
C CYS A 61 -6.76 -16.50 0.82
N ILE A 62 -7.69 -15.63 1.21
CA ILE A 62 -7.39 -14.44 2.02
C ILE A 62 -8.08 -14.62 3.35
N ARG A 63 -7.30 -14.55 4.44
CA ARG A 63 -7.79 -14.65 5.81
C ARG A 63 -7.40 -13.42 6.60
N ILE A 64 -8.30 -12.94 7.43
CA ILE A 64 -8.02 -11.94 8.45
C ILE A 64 -8.42 -12.54 9.79
N ASP A 65 -7.46 -12.62 10.72
CA ASP A 65 -7.65 -13.24 12.03
C ASP A 65 -8.19 -14.69 11.92
N SER A 66 -7.63 -15.46 10.98
CA SER A 66 -8.04 -16.83 10.63
C SER A 66 -9.45 -16.96 10.01
N ILE A 67 -10.15 -15.85 9.79
CA ILE A 67 -11.47 -15.82 9.16
C ILE A 67 -11.30 -15.60 7.65
N SER A 68 -11.83 -16.54 6.85
CA SER A 68 -11.78 -16.45 5.39
C SER A 68 -12.58 -15.25 4.87
N LYS A 69 -11.99 -14.50 3.93
CA LYS A 69 -12.50 -13.28 3.30
C LYS A 69 -12.67 -13.47 1.79
N ASN A 70 -13.23 -14.58 1.38
CA ASN A 70 -13.35 -14.93 -0.04
C ASN A 70 -14.32 -14.03 -0.82
N ASN A 71 -15.26 -13.36 -0.14
CA ASN A 71 -16.15 -12.36 -0.72
C ASN A 71 -15.50 -10.96 -0.66
N GLU A 72 -15.49 -10.27 -1.79
CA GLU A 72 -14.92 -8.93 -1.95
C GLU A 72 -15.51 -7.91 -0.95
N ASN A 73 -16.81 -7.97 -0.69
CA ASN A 73 -17.48 -7.10 0.29
C ASN A 73 -16.96 -7.27 1.73
N ASN A 74 -16.37 -8.40 2.06
CA ASN A 74 -15.84 -8.66 3.41
C ASN A 74 -14.44 -8.04 3.64
N LEU A 75 -13.81 -7.47 2.61
CA LEU A 75 -12.51 -6.82 2.68
C LEU A 75 -12.61 -5.30 2.81
N LEU A 76 -13.71 -4.67 2.35
CA LEU A 76 -13.86 -3.22 2.23
C LEU A 76 -13.63 -2.44 3.53
N ASN A 77 -13.98 -3.00 4.69
CA ASN A 77 -13.77 -2.35 5.99
C ASN A 77 -12.49 -2.80 6.70
N GLU A 78 -11.83 -3.82 6.19
CA GLU A 78 -10.66 -4.43 6.83
C GLU A 78 -9.36 -4.01 6.16
N VAL A 79 -9.41 -3.75 4.85
CA VAL A 79 -8.26 -3.44 4.01
C VAL A 79 -8.52 -2.16 3.23
N SER A 80 -7.60 -1.21 3.31
CA SER A 80 -7.61 0.00 2.48
C SER A 80 -6.52 -0.07 1.44
N TYR A 81 -6.79 0.49 0.29
CA TYR A 81 -5.89 0.46 -0.85
C TYR A 81 -5.67 1.85 -1.44
N LEU A 82 -4.41 2.26 -1.51
CA LEU A 82 -3.97 3.42 -2.28
C LEU A 82 -3.58 2.94 -3.68
N SER A 83 -4.33 3.35 -4.68
CA SER A 83 -4.04 3.06 -6.09
C SER A 83 -2.86 3.90 -6.60
N GLN A 84 -2.16 3.38 -7.63
CA GLN A 84 -1.23 4.17 -8.41
C GLN A 84 -1.94 5.29 -9.18
N GLU A 85 -3.18 5.05 -9.59
CA GLU A 85 -4.02 6.02 -10.29
C GLU A 85 -4.81 6.86 -9.31
N GLN A 86 -5.08 8.12 -9.68
CA GLN A 86 -5.96 9.00 -8.91
C GLN A 86 -7.37 8.41 -8.81
N ILE A 87 -7.90 8.37 -7.58
CA ILE A 87 -9.26 7.87 -7.30
C ILE A 87 -10.22 8.97 -6.87
N ILE A 88 -9.71 10.13 -6.46
CA ILE A 88 -10.54 11.25 -5.98
C ILE A 88 -11.07 12.04 -7.19
N PRO A 89 -12.40 12.22 -7.31
CA PRO A 89 -12.98 12.99 -8.41
C PRO A 89 -12.53 14.46 -8.44
N ASN A 90 -12.14 14.94 -9.62
CA ASN A 90 -11.57 16.27 -9.83
C ASN A 90 -12.49 17.43 -9.43
N HIS A 91 -13.81 17.25 -9.50
CA HIS A 91 -14.81 18.29 -9.20
C HIS A 91 -15.07 18.51 -7.70
N LEU A 92 -14.55 17.63 -6.84
CA LEU A 92 -14.70 17.80 -5.40
C LEU A 92 -13.69 18.82 -4.85
N SER A 93 -14.07 19.51 -3.76
CA SER A 93 -13.09 20.23 -2.94
C SER A 93 -12.39 19.28 -1.97
N VAL A 94 -11.19 19.63 -1.53
CA VAL A 94 -10.46 18.88 -0.49
C VAL A 94 -11.32 18.72 0.75
N LYS A 95 -11.94 19.82 1.22
CA LYS A 95 -12.86 19.82 2.37
C LYS A 95 -14.01 18.83 2.22
N ARG A 96 -14.61 18.75 1.02
CA ARG A 96 -15.70 17.81 0.76
C ARG A 96 -15.19 16.37 0.73
N THR A 97 -14.03 16.14 0.12
CA THR A 97 -13.37 14.83 0.08
C THR A 97 -13.09 14.33 1.49
N VAL A 98 -12.49 15.17 2.35
CA VAL A 98 -12.21 14.82 3.75
C VAL A 98 -13.50 14.49 4.51
N ALA A 99 -14.55 15.31 4.35
CA ALA A 99 -15.84 15.09 5.02
C ALA A 99 -16.52 13.77 4.62
N LEU A 100 -16.25 13.26 3.40
CA LEU A 100 -16.79 11.99 2.90
C LEU A 100 -15.92 10.77 3.30
N SER A 101 -14.62 10.99 3.53
CA SER A 101 -13.64 9.89 3.69
C SER A 101 -13.19 9.67 5.14
N ILE A 102 -13.32 10.68 6.00
CA ILE A 102 -12.79 10.69 7.36
C ILE A 102 -13.90 10.69 8.38
N ASP A 103 -13.76 9.92 9.45
CA ASP A 103 -14.67 9.90 10.59
C ASP A 103 -14.85 11.32 11.15
N LYS A 104 -16.09 11.72 11.41
CA LYS A 104 -16.45 13.07 11.87
C LYS A 104 -15.59 13.54 13.05
N GLN A 105 -15.28 12.66 13.99
CA GLN A 105 -14.49 12.97 15.17
C GLN A 105 -13.01 13.30 14.86
N LYS A 106 -12.51 12.83 13.71
CA LYS A 106 -11.11 13.01 13.28
C LYS A 106 -10.94 14.18 12.30
N ILE A 107 -12.04 14.74 11.75
CA ILE A 107 -11.97 15.77 10.71
C ILE A 107 -11.20 17.00 11.18
N ALA A 108 -11.45 17.48 12.39
CA ALA A 108 -10.77 18.68 12.92
C ALA A 108 -9.24 18.45 13.00
N PHE A 109 -8.81 17.29 13.49
CA PHE A 109 -7.40 16.93 13.55
C PHE A 109 -6.79 16.77 12.16
N PHE A 110 -7.53 16.14 11.23
CA PHE A 110 -7.08 15.96 9.84
C PHE A 110 -6.89 17.31 9.13
N ASN A 111 -7.84 18.23 9.29
CA ASN A 111 -7.83 19.53 8.66
C ASN A 111 -6.75 20.47 9.23
N ASN A 112 -6.28 20.22 10.45
CA ASN A 112 -5.23 21.03 11.10
C ASN A 112 -3.81 20.59 10.70
N ASP A 113 -3.67 19.63 9.79
CA ASP A 113 -2.38 19.20 9.24
C ASP A 113 -1.77 20.34 8.40
N GLN A 114 -0.46 20.57 8.56
CA GLN A 114 0.27 21.68 7.92
C GLN A 114 0.25 21.67 6.38
N PHE A 115 0.05 20.49 5.75
CA PHE A 115 -0.04 20.35 4.30
C PHE A 115 -1.49 20.29 3.80
N ILE A 116 -2.45 19.95 4.66
CA ILE A 116 -3.86 19.91 4.31
C ILE A 116 -4.53 21.25 4.53
N ALA A 117 -4.24 21.95 5.64
CA ALA A 117 -4.86 23.23 5.98
C ALA A 117 -4.80 24.26 4.83
N PRO A 118 -3.65 24.46 4.15
CA PRO A 118 -3.56 25.45 3.06
C PRO A 118 -4.36 25.09 1.79
N ILE A 119 -4.77 23.84 1.64
CA ILE A 119 -5.46 23.37 0.43
C ILE A 119 -6.93 23.03 0.64
N LEU A 120 -7.46 23.17 1.85
CA LEU A 120 -8.82 22.73 2.21
C LEU A 120 -9.91 23.26 1.28
N ASP A 121 -9.82 24.52 0.86
CA ASP A 121 -10.82 25.17 0.02
C ASP A 121 -10.53 25.01 -1.49
N LYS A 122 -9.39 24.38 -1.86
CA LYS A 122 -9.07 24.09 -3.27
C LYS A 122 -9.94 22.94 -3.80
N GLN A 123 -10.21 22.98 -5.10
CA GLN A 123 -10.70 21.81 -5.83
C GLN A 123 -9.56 20.82 -6.08
N ILE A 124 -9.89 19.52 -6.15
CA ILE A 124 -8.92 18.47 -6.42
C ILE A 124 -8.17 18.71 -7.74
N SER A 125 -8.87 19.21 -8.77
CA SER A 125 -8.28 19.58 -10.07
C SER A 125 -7.22 20.70 -10.01
N HIS A 126 -7.17 21.45 -8.92
CA HIS A 126 -6.23 22.56 -8.72
C HIS A 126 -5.05 22.19 -7.80
N LEU A 127 -4.97 20.93 -7.38
CA LEU A 127 -3.84 20.44 -6.58
C LEU A 127 -2.66 20.08 -7.50
N SER A 128 -1.46 20.35 -7.03
CA SER A 128 -0.27 19.72 -7.61
C SER A 128 -0.30 18.21 -7.38
N SER A 129 0.47 17.47 -8.18
CA SER A 129 0.57 15.99 -8.03
C SER A 129 0.99 15.59 -6.63
N GLY A 130 1.93 16.33 -6.02
CA GLY A 130 2.40 16.08 -4.65
C GLY A 130 1.34 16.38 -3.58
N GLU A 131 0.61 17.50 -3.69
CA GLU A 131 -0.50 17.83 -2.79
C GLU A 131 -1.60 16.77 -2.84
N LEU A 132 -1.97 16.36 -4.04
CA LEU A 132 -2.99 15.32 -4.23
C LEU A 132 -2.52 13.98 -3.65
N ARG A 133 -1.29 13.57 -3.96
CA ARG A 133 -0.74 12.31 -3.47
C ARG A 133 -0.63 12.28 -1.96
N TYR A 134 -0.19 13.37 -1.34
CA TYR A 134 -0.17 13.49 0.12
C TYR A 134 -1.56 13.36 0.73
N LEU A 135 -2.57 14.04 0.15
CA LEU A 135 -3.97 13.96 0.59
C LEU A 135 -4.48 12.50 0.52
N GLU A 136 -4.26 11.82 -0.61
CA GLU A 136 -4.68 10.42 -0.82
C GLU A 136 -4.06 9.47 0.20
N ILE A 137 -2.74 9.58 0.43
CA ILE A 137 -2.02 8.78 1.42
C ILE A 137 -2.59 9.02 2.82
N LYS A 138 -2.77 10.28 3.20
CA LYS A 138 -3.28 10.66 4.51
C LYS A 138 -4.70 10.15 4.75
N ILE A 139 -5.57 10.22 3.74
CA ILE A 139 -6.93 9.65 3.80
C ILE A 139 -6.87 8.14 4.05
N VAL A 140 -6.10 7.42 3.23
CA VAL A 140 -6.03 5.96 3.31
C VAL A 140 -5.43 5.49 4.65
N LEU A 141 -4.44 6.18 5.18
CA LEU A 141 -3.85 5.88 6.50
C LEU A 141 -4.78 6.23 7.67
N SER A 142 -5.61 7.28 7.53
CA SER A 142 -6.48 7.78 8.63
C SER A 142 -7.78 6.99 8.83
N ASN A 143 -8.16 6.12 7.90
CA ASN A 143 -9.38 5.32 8.01
C ASN A 143 -9.27 4.24 9.10
N SER A 144 -10.36 3.50 9.36
CA SER A 144 -10.45 2.51 10.43
C SER A 144 -10.00 1.10 10.03
N SER A 145 -9.48 0.91 8.80
CA SER A 145 -9.01 -0.41 8.33
C SER A 145 -7.86 -0.95 9.18
N LYS A 146 -7.78 -2.27 9.29
CA LYS A 146 -6.71 -2.98 10.00
C LYS A 146 -5.43 -3.07 9.16
N PHE A 147 -5.59 -3.12 7.83
CA PHE A 147 -4.49 -3.24 6.89
C PHE A 147 -4.57 -2.15 5.83
N VAL A 148 -3.40 -1.69 5.41
CA VAL A 148 -3.26 -0.66 4.36
C VAL A 148 -2.30 -1.17 3.29
N LEU A 149 -2.73 -1.09 2.04
CA LEU A 149 -1.95 -1.44 0.86
C LEU A 149 -1.61 -0.16 0.12
N LEU A 150 -0.31 0.12 -0.03
CA LEU A 150 0.20 1.33 -0.67
C LEU A 150 0.90 0.96 -1.99
N ASP A 151 0.25 1.29 -3.11
CA ASP A 151 0.78 1.03 -4.45
C ASP A 151 1.43 2.30 -5.00
N GLU A 152 2.77 2.31 -5.03
CA GLU A 152 3.63 3.42 -5.47
C GLU A 152 3.29 4.76 -4.78
N PRO A 153 3.29 4.83 -3.43
CA PRO A 153 2.89 6.04 -2.71
C PRO A 153 3.79 7.24 -2.98
N TYR A 154 5.05 7.03 -3.36
CA TYR A 154 6.01 8.13 -3.52
C TYR A 154 5.95 8.83 -4.87
N ASN A 155 5.10 8.36 -5.77
CA ASN A 155 4.97 8.95 -7.11
C ASN A 155 4.52 10.43 -7.01
N GLY A 156 5.27 11.33 -7.65
CA GLY A 156 4.99 12.77 -7.67
C GLY A 156 5.39 13.53 -6.39
N LEU A 157 5.96 12.86 -5.38
CA LEU A 157 6.45 13.52 -4.16
C LEU A 157 7.88 14.01 -4.31
N SER A 158 8.18 15.18 -3.71
CA SER A 158 9.56 15.62 -3.53
C SER A 158 10.29 14.77 -2.47
N PRO A 159 11.65 14.74 -2.46
CA PRO A 159 12.40 13.98 -1.45
C PRO A 159 12.00 14.31 -0.01
N LEU A 160 11.78 15.60 0.29
CA LEU A 160 11.32 16.04 1.61
C LEU A 160 9.95 15.46 1.97
N MET A 161 9.02 15.46 1.01
CA MET A 161 7.67 14.89 1.21
C MET A 161 7.72 13.38 1.38
N VAL A 162 8.65 12.68 0.73
CA VAL A 162 8.86 11.24 0.93
C VAL A 162 9.25 10.94 2.38
N ASP A 163 10.16 11.71 2.98
CA ASP A 163 10.53 11.51 4.38
C ASP A 163 9.35 11.78 5.34
N ILE A 164 8.55 12.82 5.09
CA ILE A 164 7.33 13.11 5.86
C ILE A 164 6.31 11.97 5.76
N VAL A 165 6.10 11.46 4.55
CA VAL A 165 5.20 10.33 4.31
C VAL A 165 5.72 9.06 4.97
N ASN A 166 7.03 8.82 4.96
CA ASN A 166 7.64 7.69 5.66
C ASN A 166 7.37 7.71 7.17
N GLU A 167 7.49 8.88 7.81
CA GLU A 167 7.15 9.00 9.23
C GLU A 167 5.66 8.77 9.46
N MET A 168 4.79 9.33 8.62
CA MET A 168 3.34 9.08 8.70
C MET A 168 3.00 7.59 8.55
N ILE A 169 3.67 6.87 7.64
CA ILE A 169 3.49 5.41 7.46
C ILE A 169 3.92 4.66 8.73
N LYS A 170 5.09 5.00 9.30
CA LYS A 170 5.59 4.37 10.53
C LYS A 170 4.65 4.59 11.71
N GLU A 171 4.21 5.82 11.96
CA GLU A 171 3.26 6.14 13.05
C GLU A 171 1.94 5.35 12.91
N ASN A 172 1.44 5.20 11.69
CA ASN A 172 0.22 4.42 11.44
C ASN A 172 0.47 2.91 11.56
N SER A 173 1.70 2.43 11.33
CA SER A 173 2.02 1.01 11.45
C SER A 173 1.84 0.48 12.87
N ASP A 174 1.95 1.31 13.90
CA ASP A 174 1.70 0.91 15.30
C ASP A 174 0.32 0.29 15.51
N LYS A 175 -0.65 0.68 14.68
CA LYS A 175 -2.06 0.27 14.79
C LYS A 175 -2.52 -0.59 13.63
N LYS A 176 -1.75 -0.67 12.54
CA LYS A 176 -2.12 -1.30 11.27
C LYS A 176 -0.99 -2.20 10.76
N GLY A 177 -1.34 -3.19 9.95
CA GLY A 177 -0.39 -3.86 9.07
C GLY A 177 -0.33 -3.10 7.74
N ILE A 178 0.87 -2.82 7.24
CA ILE A 178 1.05 -2.04 6.01
C ILE A 178 1.82 -2.87 5.00
N ILE A 179 1.34 -2.93 3.76
CA ILE A 179 2.07 -3.51 2.63
C ILE A 179 2.34 -2.37 1.64
N ILE A 180 3.59 -2.13 1.33
CA ILE A 180 4.01 -1.04 0.45
C ILE A 180 4.83 -1.55 -0.72
N THR A 181 4.59 -1.02 -1.90
CA THR A 181 5.43 -1.21 -3.08
C THR A 181 5.70 0.11 -3.75
N ASP A 182 6.93 0.29 -4.25
CA ASP A 182 7.31 1.49 -5.00
C ASP A 182 8.53 1.20 -5.90
N HIS A 183 8.70 2.00 -6.94
CA HIS A 183 9.92 1.98 -7.77
C HIS A 183 11.15 2.47 -6.98
N ASN A 184 10.95 3.35 -6.03
CA ASN A 184 11.98 3.79 -5.10
C ASN A 184 12.22 2.74 -4.01
N TYR A 185 12.74 1.57 -4.42
CA TYR A 185 12.96 0.43 -3.53
C TYR A 185 13.82 0.76 -2.31
N LYS A 186 14.73 1.74 -2.40
CA LYS A 186 15.58 2.16 -1.27
C LYS A 186 14.72 2.70 -0.12
N ASN A 187 13.72 3.54 -0.42
CA ASN A 187 12.80 4.04 0.59
C ASN A 187 11.88 2.94 1.12
N VAL A 188 11.42 2.02 0.26
CA VAL A 188 10.65 0.86 0.71
C VAL A 188 11.46 0.02 1.70
N ILE A 189 12.73 -0.32 1.37
CA ILE A 189 13.61 -1.10 2.25
C ILE A 189 13.84 -0.36 3.57
N LYS A 190 14.09 0.96 3.53
CA LYS A 190 14.38 1.82 4.70
C LYS A 190 13.28 1.76 5.78
N ILE A 191 12.01 1.67 5.38
CA ILE A 191 10.89 1.71 6.34
C ILE A 191 10.28 0.33 6.65
N SER A 192 10.62 -0.69 5.87
CA SER A 192 10.01 -2.02 6.00
C SER A 192 10.64 -2.84 7.12
N SER A 193 9.81 -3.51 7.90
CA SER A 193 10.25 -4.50 8.90
C SER A 193 10.54 -5.86 8.26
N GLN A 194 9.96 -6.14 7.11
CA GLN A 194 10.14 -7.36 6.34
C GLN A 194 10.04 -7.08 4.84
N ILE A 195 10.90 -7.69 4.06
CA ILE A 195 10.88 -7.60 2.59
C ILE A 195 10.36 -8.92 1.99
N VAL A 196 9.48 -8.79 1.00
CA VAL A 196 8.99 -9.88 0.17
C VAL A 196 9.23 -9.52 -1.29
N LEU A 197 9.89 -10.39 -2.04
CA LEU A 197 10.16 -10.22 -3.47
C LEU A 197 9.17 -11.06 -4.28
N ILE A 198 8.48 -10.43 -5.25
CA ILE A 198 7.75 -11.16 -6.30
C ILE A 198 8.69 -11.41 -7.48
N LYS A 199 8.95 -12.66 -7.76
CA LYS A 199 9.72 -13.11 -8.92
C LYS A 199 9.02 -14.32 -9.56
N GLU A 200 8.82 -14.27 -10.87
CA GLU A 200 8.22 -15.38 -11.66
C GLU A 200 6.85 -15.83 -11.11
N GLY A 201 6.05 -14.87 -10.66
CA GLY A 201 4.71 -15.09 -10.11
C GLY A 201 4.67 -15.68 -8.70
N LYS A 202 5.81 -15.83 -8.03
CA LYS A 202 5.94 -16.37 -6.67
C LYS A 202 6.48 -15.33 -5.72
N THR A 203 6.18 -15.48 -4.43
CA THR A 203 6.71 -14.63 -3.36
C THR A 203 7.91 -15.31 -2.68
N HIS A 204 8.92 -14.50 -2.36
CA HIS A 204 10.12 -14.92 -1.64
C HIS A 204 10.37 -13.96 -0.48
N TYR A 205 10.38 -14.48 0.74
CA TYR A 205 10.80 -13.72 1.90
C TYR A 205 12.30 -13.48 1.86
N ILE A 206 12.71 -12.23 2.06
CA ILE A 206 14.08 -11.77 1.96
C ILE A 206 14.60 -11.48 3.36
N ARG A 207 15.74 -12.05 3.72
CA ARG A 207 16.38 -11.90 5.03
C ARG A 207 17.33 -10.71 5.07
N ASN A 208 18.02 -10.45 3.96
CA ASN A 208 19.00 -9.38 3.84
C ASN A 208 19.17 -8.93 2.38
N ASN A 209 19.89 -7.82 2.19
CA ASN A 209 20.11 -7.25 0.86
C ASN A 209 20.93 -8.17 -0.08
N ALA A 210 21.79 -9.05 0.44
CA ALA A 210 22.55 -10.00 -0.37
C ALA A 210 21.62 -10.97 -1.10
N GLU A 211 20.54 -11.41 -0.48
CA GLU A 211 19.54 -12.27 -1.14
C GLU A 211 18.82 -11.55 -2.29
N LEU A 212 18.66 -10.22 -2.23
CA LEU A 212 18.10 -9.44 -3.35
C LEU A 212 19.04 -9.42 -4.56
N VAL A 213 20.37 -9.41 -4.30
CA VAL A 213 21.39 -9.51 -5.34
C VAL A 213 21.40 -10.94 -5.93
N GLU A 214 21.44 -11.95 -5.09
CA GLU A 214 21.41 -13.36 -5.48
C GLU A 214 20.18 -13.70 -6.33
N LYS A 215 19.01 -13.15 -5.95
CA LYS A 215 17.77 -13.31 -6.74
C LYS A 215 17.73 -12.43 -8.00
N GLY A 216 18.78 -11.62 -8.26
CA GLY A 216 18.90 -10.76 -9.43
C GLY A 216 17.96 -9.56 -9.43
N TYR A 217 17.49 -9.14 -8.26
CA TYR A 217 16.69 -7.92 -8.13
C TYR A 217 17.56 -6.67 -8.04
N LEU A 218 18.60 -6.70 -7.21
CA LEU A 218 19.63 -5.67 -7.15
C LEU A 218 20.86 -6.10 -7.96
N VAL A 219 21.57 -5.12 -8.50
CA VAL A 219 22.91 -5.34 -9.07
C VAL A 219 23.88 -5.29 -7.91
N ASP A 220 24.84 -6.22 -7.90
CA ASP A 220 25.96 -6.18 -6.97
C ASP A 220 26.83 -4.93 -7.29
N LEU A 221 26.58 -3.88 -6.57
CA LEU A 221 27.45 -2.70 -6.56
C LEU A 221 28.57 -2.98 -5.56
N GLY A 222 29.42 -3.96 -5.84
CA GLY A 222 30.52 -4.36 -4.95
C GLY A 222 30.88 -3.26 -3.98
N SER A 223 30.74 -3.52 -2.69
CA SER A 223 31.08 -2.70 -1.52
C SER A 223 31.69 -1.32 -1.84
N LEU A 224 30.84 -0.26 -1.90
CA LEU A 224 31.26 1.11 -1.76
C LEU A 224 31.31 1.47 -0.29
#